data_82c899c064948ee2f91fa148a245bd60
#
_entry.id   82c899c064948ee2f91fa148a245bd60
#
_cell.length_a   1.000
_cell.length_b   1.000
_cell.length_c   1.000
_cell.angle_alpha   90.00
_cell.angle_beta   90.00
_cell.angle_gamma   90.00
#
_symmetry.space_group_name_H-M   'P 1'
#
loop_
_entity.id
_entity.type
_entity.pdbx_description
1 polymer ?
#
loop_
_entity_poly.entity_id
_entity_poly.type
_entity_poly.pdbx_seq_one_letter_code
_entity_poly.pdbx_strand_id
1 'polypeptide(L)'
;MAAAPGLVDEYLTLGLRLGRHIDGLVDAYYGPPDRAGAVAAEPVTAPGRLVAEAKGLIAAIDAGGELDRSTGGIGAGGGAGAAPARRHWLRAQVVGLLTTARRLSGESIGYADEVETCYGVRPTRVDEEVFSDAHRRLDEVLPGSGPLAERLVAWRESHAVPVDRLGAAIDSLAEDLRERTKRLFGLPEGEHVEFELVTGQPWSGFNYYLGDLQSRVAVNTDLPVLSTGLAHLVAHESYPGHHTEHTRKEVGLVRRRSWWEESIFLVGTPQCLLAEGLADLGLEVVMGRRPEAVVASHLAPLGIRYDTEVVAAVSEAGEALGAVRQNAAFRLHEDGADSDTVTGEVARWGLLSPDRAAKAVEFLTHPTWRAYLTCYVEGLPLCRSFVHGDPARFERLLSEQLTPDVLQDQIAADRARSAAPAQPV
;
A
#
# COMPACT_ATOMS: atom_id res chain seq x y z
N MET A 1 -14.24 21.62 33.87
CA MET A 1 -14.49 20.40 33.04
C MET A 1 -13.62 20.51 31.80
N ALA A 2 -12.77 19.51 31.51
CA ALA A 2 -12.07 19.46 30.22
C ALA A 2 -13.11 19.33 29.10
N ALA A 3 -12.94 20.09 28.01
CA ALA A 3 -13.79 19.94 26.82
C ALA A 3 -13.72 18.49 26.32
N ALA A 4 -14.84 17.97 25.80
CA ALA A 4 -14.85 16.63 25.19
C ALA A 4 -13.81 16.58 24.04
N PRO A 5 -13.12 15.44 23.83
CA PRO A 5 -12.19 15.30 22.72
C PRO A 5 -12.94 15.46 21.39
N GLY A 6 -12.28 16.04 20.38
CA GLY A 6 -12.79 16.06 19.02
C GLY A 6 -12.74 14.68 18.37
N LEU A 7 -13.46 14.47 17.24
CA LEU A 7 -13.52 13.17 16.55
C LEU A 7 -12.14 12.70 16.08
N VAL A 8 -11.27 13.61 15.66
CA VAL A 8 -9.87 13.28 15.28
C VAL A 8 -9.07 12.80 16.49
N ASP A 9 -9.25 13.42 17.66
CA ASP A 9 -8.60 12.99 18.89
C ASP A 9 -8.99 11.56 19.28
N GLU A 10 -10.28 11.23 19.14
CA GLU A 10 -10.80 9.89 19.40
C GLU A 10 -10.28 8.87 18.40
N TYR A 11 -10.20 9.24 17.11
CA TYR A 11 -9.64 8.39 16.05
C TYR A 11 -8.18 8.03 16.31
N LEU A 12 -7.33 9.03 16.56
CA LEU A 12 -5.91 8.81 16.86
C LEU A 12 -5.74 7.91 18.10
N THR A 13 -6.53 8.16 19.14
CA THR A 13 -6.49 7.36 20.38
C THR A 13 -6.92 5.91 20.10
N LEU A 14 -7.98 5.69 19.33
CA LEU A 14 -8.45 4.36 18.93
C LEU A 14 -7.39 3.60 18.13
N GLY A 15 -6.77 4.24 17.14
CA GLY A 15 -5.68 3.65 16.34
C GLY A 15 -4.50 3.23 17.21
N LEU A 16 -4.02 4.12 18.07
CA LEU A 16 -2.91 3.83 18.98
C LEU A 16 -3.25 2.70 19.97
N ARG A 17 -4.49 2.64 20.50
CA ARG A 17 -4.94 1.56 21.39
C ARG A 17 -4.99 0.20 20.68
N LEU A 18 -5.47 0.16 19.44
CA LEU A 18 -5.48 -1.05 18.62
C LEU A 18 -4.06 -1.51 18.31
N GLY A 19 -3.13 -0.59 18.03
CA GLY A 19 -1.70 -0.89 17.84
C GLY A 19 -1.03 -1.57 19.02
N ARG A 20 -1.59 -1.47 20.25
CA ARG A 20 -1.09 -2.21 21.41
C ARG A 20 -1.51 -3.68 21.44
N HIS A 21 -2.46 -4.08 20.60
CA HIS A 21 -2.88 -5.48 20.45
C HIS A 21 -2.24 -6.15 19.24
N ILE A 22 -1.90 -5.37 18.22
CA ILE A 22 -1.46 -5.88 16.92
C ILE A 22 -0.17 -5.15 16.55
N ASP A 23 0.93 -5.87 16.57
CA ASP A 23 2.21 -5.36 16.09
C ASP A 23 2.13 -5.04 14.61
N GLY A 24 2.66 -3.86 14.20
CA GLY A 24 2.60 -3.38 12.82
C GLY A 24 1.24 -2.81 12.38
N LEU A 25 0.20 -2.72 13.25
CA LEU A 25 -1.05 -2.05 12.88
C LEU A 25 -0.85 -0.53 12.70
N VAL A 26 -0.07 0.08 13.57
CA VAL A 26 0.38 1.48 13.42
C VAL A 26 1.70 1.44 12.68
N ASP A 27 1.65 1.69 11.39
CA ASP A 27 2.80 1.68 10.51
C ASP A 27 3.65 2.95 10.69
N ALA A 28 3.00 4.12 10.77
CA ALA A 28 3.64 5.39 11.07
C ALA A 28 2.79 6.24 12.03
N TYR A 29 3.47 6.92 12.94
CA TYR A 29 2.86 7.93 13.80
C TYR A 29 3.83 9.09 14.04
N TYR A 30 3.49 10.27 13.54
CA TYR A 30 4.20 11.52 13.75
C TYR A 30 3.29 12.63 14.32
N GLY A 31 2.19 12.19 14.97
CA GLY A 31 1.27 13.08 15.69
C GLY A 31 1.81 13.55 17.03
N PRO A 32 0.97 14.20 17.86
CA PRO A 32 1.40 14.71 19.16
C PRO A 32 2.00 13.61 20.05
N PRO A 33 3.29 13.73 20.45
CA PRO A 33 3.99 12.67 21.21
C PRO A 33 3.35 12.38 22.58
N ASP A 34 2.77 13.41 23.23
CA ASP A 34 2.09 13.26 24.51
C ASP A 34 0.89 12.29 24.42
N ARG A 35 0.23 12.23 23.26
CA ARG A 35 -0.88 11.30 23.02
C ARG A 35 -0.39 9.84 22.99
N ALA A 36 0.65 9.57 22.19
CA ALA A 36 1.22 8.23 22.14
C ALA A 36 1.74 7.80 23.51
N GLY A 37 2.41 8.70 24.24
CA GLY A 37 2.88 8.49 25.59
C GLY A 37 1.74 8.18 26.59
N ALA A 38 0.62 8.93 26.49
CA ALA A 38 -0.55 8.70 27.34
C ALA A 38 -1.17 7.33 27.09
N VAL A 39 -1.38 6.94 25.79
CA VAL A 39 -1.92 5.63 25.44
C VAL A 39 -0.97 4.50 25.85
N ALA A 40 0.34 4.69 25.72
CA ALA A 40 1.32 3.68 26.14
C ALA A 40 1.30 3.46 27.66
N ALA A 41 1.02 4.50 28.46
CA ALA A 41 0.99 4.45 29.91
C ALA A 41 -0.32 3.90 30.50
N GLU A 42 -1.42 3.88 29.75
CA GLU A 42 -2.69 3.32 30.23
C GLU A 42 -2.70 1.78 30.21
N PRO A 43 -3.55 1.10 31.01
CA PRO A 43 -3.77 -0.33 30.86
C PRO A 43 -4.23 -0.68 29.44
N VAL A 44 -3.85 -1.87 28.92
CA VAL A 44 -4.32 -2.32 27.61
C VAL A 44 -5.85 -2.40 27.59
N THR A 45 -6.47 -1.66 26.70
CA THR A 45 -7.93 -1.58 26.59
C THR A 45 -8.51 -2.89 26.05
N ALA A 46 -9.49 -3.47 26.76
CA ALA A 46 -10.11 -4.73 26.32
C ALA A 46 -10.76 -4.60 24.92
N PRO A 47 -10.65 -5.62 24.03
CA PRO A 47 -11.15 -5.56 22.66
C PRO A 47 -12.64 -5.18 22.55
N GLY A 48 -13.51 -5.71 23.41
CA GLY A 48 -14.94 -5.35 23.42
C GLY A 48 -15.20 -3.87 23.72
N ARG A 49 -14.31 -3.21 24.48
CA ARG A 49 -14.38 -1.76 24.69
C ARG A 49 -13.93 -0.99 23.45
N LEU A 50 -12.90 -1.46 22.75
CA LEU A 50 -12.48 -0.86 21.48
C LEU A 50 -13.58 -0.94 20.41
N VAL A 51 -14.35 -2.04 20.38
CA VAL A 51 -15.55 -2.16 19.56
C VAL A 51 -16.59 -1.08 19.90
N ALA A 52 -16.83 -0.86 21.21
CA ALA A 52 -17.79 0.16 21.65
C ALA A 52 -17.29 1.59 21.32
N GLU A 53 -16.01 1.87 21.51
CA GLU A 53 -15.38 3.15 21.16
C GLU A 53 -15.48 3.43 19.65
N ALA A 54 -15.13 2.45 18.80
CA ALA A 54 -15.25 2.59 17.35
C ALA A 54 -16.70 2.83 16.88
N LYS A 55 -17.67 2.09 17.44
CA LYS A 55 -19.11 2.31 17.15
C LYS A 55 -19.59 3.68 17.58
N GLY A 56 -19.17 4.12 18.78
CA GLY A 56 -19.49 5.45 19.30
C GLY A 56 -18.93 6.55 18.41
N LEU A 57 -17.68 6.39 17.94
CA LEU A 57 -17.02 7.33 17.06
C LEU A 57 -17.74 7.42 15.68
N ILE A 58 -18.13 6.29 15.08
CA ILE A 58 -18.92 6.27 13.84
C ILE A 58 -20.23 7.03 14.05
N ALA A 59 -20.96 6.73 15.13
CA ALA A 59 -22.24 7.42 15.43
C ALA A 59 -22.04 8.94 15.60
N ALA A 60 -20.96 9.36 16.27
CA ALA A 60 -20.63 10.78 16.45
C ALA A 60 -20.27 11.48 15.13
N ILE A 61 -19.54 10.79 14.23
CA ILE A 61 -19.24 11.28 12.88
C ILE A 61 -20.54 11.45 12.08
N ASP A 62 -21.42 10.45 12.11
CA ASP A 62 -22.70 10.46 11.38
C ASP A 62 -23.67 11.54 11.92
N ALA A 63 -23.60 11.85 13.21
CA ALA A 63 -24.36 12.94 13.84
C ALA A 63 -23.78 14.34 13.55
N GLY A 64 -22.66 14.43 12.82
CA GLY A 64 -22.05 15.72 12.49
C GLY A 64 -21.20 16.34 13.62
N GLY A 65 -20.69 15.53 14.55
CA GLY A 65 -19.82 15.97 15.64
C GLY A 65 -18.62 16.84 15.17
N GLU A 66 -18.02 17.62 16.05
CA GLU A 66 -16.86 18.46 15.72
C GLU A 66 -15.64 17.61 15.40
N LEU A 67 -15.00 17.84 14.24
CA LEU A 67 -13.80 17.13 13.82
C LEU A 67 -12.62 17.45 14.73
N ASP A 68 -12.37 18.74 14.97
CA ASP A 68 -11.24 19.23 15.74
C ASP A 68 -11.71 19.93 17.01
N ARG A 69 -10.90 19.96 18.06
CA ARG A 69 -11.12 20.87 19.18
C ARG A 69 -11.06 22.30 18.66
N SER A 70 -11.98 23.12 19.04
CA SER A 70 -11.95 24.55 18.83
C SER A 70 -10.78 25.19 19.61
N THR A 71 -9.56 25.08 19.11
CA THR A 71 -8.49 26.00 19.46
C THR A 71 -8.84 27.29 18.71
N GLY A 72 -9.38 28.27 19.41
CA GLY A 72 -9.68 29.58 18.86
C GLY A 72 -8.46 30.18 18.16
N GLY A 73 -8.42 30.11 16.84
CA GLY A 73 -7.38 30.79 16.08
C GLY A 73 -7.02 30.08 14.78
N ILE A 74 -7.51 30.63 13.66
CA ILE A 74 -6.88 30.61 12.32
C ILE A 74 -6.68 29.21 11.72
N GLY A 75 -7.70 28.64 11.12
CA GLY A 75 -7.64 27.38 10.38
C GLY A 75 -8.83 27.11 9.48
N ALA A 76 -9.62 28.11 9.13
CA ALA A 76 -10.75 27.96 8.19
C ALA A 76 -10.30 28.01 6.72
N GLY A 77 -9.38 27.11 6.33
CA GLY A 77 -8.86 26.98 4.95
C GLY A 77 -9.56 25.90 4.13
N GLY A 78 -10.64 25.30 4.60
CA GLY A 78 -11.41 24.32 3.83
C GLY A 78 -12.66 24.97 3.24
N GLY A 79 -12.79 25.04 1.90
CA GLY A 79 -14.03 25.42 1.24
C GLY A 79 -15.21 24.58 1.73
N ALA A 80 -16.46 25.04 1.52
CA ALA A 80 -17.70 24.41 2.01
C ALA A 80 -17.84 22.89 1.70
N GLY A 81 -17.11 22.35 0.70
CA GLY A 81 -17.06 20.94 0.35
C GLY A 81 -16.03 20.10 1.12
N ALA A 82 -15.07 20.70 1.83
CA ALA A 82 -13.98 19.96 2.47
C ALA A 82 -14.43 19.19 3.72
N ALA A 83 -15.33 19.76 4.50
CA ALA A 83 -15.78 19.11 5.75
C ALA A 83 -16.57 17.81 5.51
N PRO A 84 -17.49 17.70 4.56
CA PRO A 84 -18.17 16.45 4.23
C PRO A 84 -17.20 15.37 3.73
N ALA A 85 -16.27 15.70 2.82
CA ALA A 85 -15.30 14.75 2.29
C ALA A 85 -14.36 14.24 3.40
N ARG A 86 -13.86 15.12 4.27
CA ARG A 86 -13.03 14.76 5.41
C ARG A 86 -13.77 13.83 6.38
N ARG A 87 -15.07 14.07 6.65
CA ARG A 87 -15.90 13.19 7.48
C ARG A 87 -16.10 11.82 6.84
N HIS A 88 -16.36 11.80 5.53
CA HIS A 88 -16.50 10.57 4.78
C HIS A 88 -15.21 9.73 4.87
N TRP A 89 -14.07 10.34 4.63
CA TRP A 89 -12.78 9.69 4.77
C TRP A 89 -12.55 9.15 6.20
N LEU A 90 -12.72 9.99 7.21
CA LEU A 90 -12.51 9.59 8.61
C LEU A 90 -13.43 8.42 9.01
N ARG A 91 -14.72 8.50 8.60
CA ARG A 91 -15.69 7.42 8.82
C ARG A 91 -15.22 6.09 8.21
N ALA A 92 -14.72 6.14 6.98
CA ALA A 92 -14.24 4.96 6.29
C ALA A 92 -13.04 4.32 7.03
N GLN A 93 -12.09 5.13 7.52
CA GLN A 93 -10.99 4.62 8.35
C GLN A 93 -11.50 3.94 9.63
N VAL A 94 -12.44 4.59 10.34
CA VAL A 94 -12.99 4.04 11.60
C VAL A 94 -13.78 2.74 11.37
N VAL A 95 -14.42 2.56 10.22
CA VAL A 95 -15.08 1.28 9.84
C VAL A 95 -14.05 0.14 9.75
N GLY A 96 -12.89 0.39 9.16
CA GLY A 96 -11.77 -0.57 9.14
C GLY A 96 -11.29 -0.92 10.55
N LEU A 97 -11.07 0.10 11.39
CA LEU A 97 -10.67 -0.10 12.80
C LEU A 97 -11.73 -0.85 13.61
N LEU A 98 -13.02 -0.60 13.36
CA LEU A 98 -14.10 -1.36 13.98
C LEU A 98 -14.03 -2.85 13.61
N THR A 99 -13.76 -3.16 12.35
CA THR A 99 -13.61 -4.54 11.87
C THR A 99 -12.44 -5.23 12.56
N THR A 100 -11.31 -4.55 12.65
CA THR A 100 -10.13 -5.01 13.41
C THR A 100 -10.47 -5.28 14.89
N ALA A 101 -11.16 -4.36 15.56
CA ALA A 101 -11.58 -4.50 16.95
C ALA A 101 -12.55 -5.67 17.17
N ARG A 102 -13.51 -5.87 16.25
CA ARG A 102 -14.46 -7.01 16.27
C ARG A 102 -13.73 -8.34 16.18
N ARG A 103 -12.76 -8.44 15.27
CA ARG A 103 -11.92 -9.65 15.16
C ARG A 103 -11.11 -9.91 16.44
N LEU A 104 -10.49 -8.88 16.98
CA LEU A 104 -9.79 -8.98 18.28
C LEU A 104 -10.71 -9.43 19.41
N SER A 105 -11.98 -9.07 19.36
CA SER A 105 -12.98 -9.52 20.34
C SER A 105 -13.46 -10.97 20.14
N GLY A 106 -12.94 -11.68 19.13
CA GLY A 106 -13.27 -13.06 18.82
C GLY A 106 -14.45 -13.24 17.85
N GLU A 107 -14.92 -12.16 17.21
CA GLU A 107 -15.98 -12.25 16.22
C GLU A 107 -15.45 -12.91 14.94
N SER A 108 -16.17 -13.87 14.42
CA SER A 108 -15.88 -14.50 13.11
C SER A 108 -16.43 -13.63 12.00
N ILE A 109 -15.55 -13.12 11.15
CA ILE A 109 -15.88 -12.28 9.98
C ILE A 109 -15.35 -13.04 8.75
N GLY A 110 -16.19 -13.21 7.72
CA GLY A 110 -15.80 -13.81 6.44
C GLY A 110 -14.67 -13.00 5.79
N TYR A 111 -13.81 -13.66 5.01
CA TYR A 111 -12.64 -13.02 4.42
C TYR A 111 -13.02 -11.84 3.50
N ALA A 112 -13.96 -12.06 2.56
CA ALA A 112 -14.38 -11.01 1.65
C ALA A 112 -15.05 -9.83 2.38
N ASP A 113 -15.82 -10.09 3.43
CA ASP A 113 -16.47 -9.04 4.24
C ASP A 113 -15.46 -8.27 5.09
N GLU A 114 -14.41 -8.94 5.58
CA GLU A 114 -13.30 -8.28 6.28
C GLU A 114 -12.55 -7.34 5.35
N VAL A 115 -12.18 -7.81 4.16
CA VAL A 115 -11.50 -7.00 3.15
C VAL A 115 -12.34 -5.79 2.76
N GLU A 116 -13.62 -5.99 2.46
CA GLU A 116 -14.53 -4.91 2.07
C GLU A 116 -14.67 -3.85 3.15
N THR A 117 -14.81 -4.27 4.41
CA THR A 117 -14.99 -3.32 5.52
C THR A 117 -13.68 -2.65 5.95
N CYS A 118 -12.52 -3.31 5.82
CA CYS A 118 -11.22 -2.72 6.11
C CYS A 118 -10.74 -1.80 4.99
N TYR A 119 -10.86 -2.23 3.75
CA TYR A 119 -10.19 -1.57 2.62
C TYR A 119 -11.13 -0.90 1.62
N GLY A 120 -12.45 -1.04 1.78
CA GLY A 120 -13.43 -0.41 0.90
C GLY A 120 -13.52 -1.03 -0.50
N VAL A 121 -12.96 -2.22 -0.69
CA VAL A 121 -13.04 -3.00 -1.93
C VAL A 121 -13.43 -4.43 -1.61
N ARG A 122 -14.32 -5.02 -2.42
CA ARG A 122 -14.67 -6.42 -2.28
C ARG A 122 -13.77 -7.25 -3.19
N PRO A 123 -12.91 -8.12 -2.63
CA PRO A 123 -12.02 -8.94 -3.44
C PRO A 123 -12.83 -9.97 -4.24
N THR A 124 -12.31 -10.36 -5.39
CA THR A 124 -12.91 -11.39 -6.24
C THR A 124 -11.89 -12.46 -6.61
N ARG A 125 -12.35 -13.66 -6.87
CA ARG A 125 -11.49 -14.73 -7.40
C ARG A 125 -11.09 -14.39 -8.83
N VAL A 126 -9.84 -14.67 -9.15
CA VAL A 126 -9.31 -14.55 -10.49
C VAL A 126 -9.36 -15.95 -11.15
N ASP A 127 -9.77 -15.98 -12.41
CA ASP A 127 -9.82 -17.22 -13.18
C ASP A 127 -8.42 -17.82 -13.37
N GLU A 128 -8.28 -19.13 -13.24
CA GLU A 128 -7.01 -19.83 -13.44
C GLU A 128 -6.49 -19.72 -14.88
N GLU A 129 -7.35 -19.38 -15.85
CA GLU A 129 -6.94 -19.10 -17.22
C GLU A 129 -5.98 -17.91 -17.29
N VAL A 130 -6.17 -16.90 -16.44
CA VAL A 130 -5.25 -15.74 -16.32
C VAL A 130 -3.85 -16.20 -15.92
N PHE A 131 -3.74 -17.15 -15.00
CA PHE A 131 -2.47 -17.73 -14.58
C PHE A 131 -1.84 -18.60 -15.66
N SER A 132 -2.66 -19.39 -16.35
CA SER A 132 -2.22 -20.22 -17.48
C SER A 132 -1.67 -19.36 -18.62
N ASP A 133 -2.29 -18.21 -18.90
CA ASP A 133 -1.84 -17.26 -19.89
C ASP A 133 -0.51 -16.61 -19.51
N ALA A 134 -0.35 -16.23 -18.23
CA ALA A 134 0.91 -15.72 -17.70
C ALA A 134 2.02 -16.78 -17.81
N HIS A 135 1.73 -18.06 -17.51
CA HIS A 135 2.69 -19.15 -17.67
C HIS A 135 3.13 -19.32 -19.13
N ARG A 136 2.18 -19.27 -20.10
CA ARG A 136 2.52 -19.35 -21.54
C ARG A 136 3.47 -18.24 -21.95
N ARG A 137 3.18 -16.98 -21.57
CA ARG A 137 4.05 -15.82 -21.88
C ARG A 137 5.43 -15.98 -21.27
N LEU A 138 5.53 -16.45 -20.02
CA LEU A 138 6.80 -16.72 -19.38
C LEU A 138 7.58 -17.83 -20.11
N ASP A 139 6.90 -18.90 -20.53
CA ASP A 139 7.52 -20.01 -21.25
C ASP A 139 8.15 -19.59 -22.59
N GLU A 140 7.52 -18.64 -23.27
CA GLU A 140 7.99 -18.08 -24.55
C GLU A 140 9.26 -17.20 -24.40
N VAL A 141 9.42 -16.48 -23.26
CA VAL A 141 10.46 -15.47 -23.12
C VAL A 141 11.62 -15.90 -22.22
N LEU A 142 11.39 -16.81 -21.27
CA LEU A 142 12.45 -17.26 -20.38
C LEU A 142 13.48 -18.13 -21.12
N PRO A 143 14.77 -17.91 -20.90
CA PRO A 143 15.82 -18.70 -21.52
C PRO A 143 15.88 -20.13 -20.93
N GLY A 144 16.52 -21.04 -21.66
CA GLY A 144 16.77 -22.39 -21.22
C GLY A 144 15.68 -23.40 -21.64
N SER A 145 15.79 -24.61 -21.13
CA SER A 145 14.85 -25.71 -21.36
C SER A 145 14.53 -26.40 -20.02
N GLY A 146 13.41 -27.10 -19.93
CA GLY A 146 12.98 -27.78 -18.71
C GLY A 146 11.75 -27.11 -18.09
N PRO A 147 11.41 -27.47 -16.84
CA PRO A 147 10.24 -26.94 -16.14
C PRO A 147 10.27 -25.42 -16.00
N LEU A 148 9.14 -24.76 -16.27
CA LEU A 148 9.03 -23.31 -16.27
C LEU A 148 9.45 -22.68 -14.92
N ALA A 149 9.05 -23.28 -13.80
CA ALA A 149 9.41 -22.80 -12.48
C ALA A 149 10.93 -22.80 -12.25
N GLU A 150 11.64 -23.86 -12.69
CA GLU A 150 13.10 -23.95 -12.56
C GLU A 150 13.80 -22.88 -13.45
N ARG A 151 13.30 -22.66 -14.66
CA ARG A 151 13.81 -21.62 -15.57
C ARG A 151 13.62 -20.23 -14.98
N LEU A 152 12.46 -19.95 -14.39
CA LEU A 152 12.19 -18.68 -13.74
C LEU A 152 13.09 -18.45 -12.52
N VAL A 153 13.32 -19.49 -11.70
CA VAL A 153 14.25 -19.41 -10.55
C VAL A 153 15.67 -19.12 -11.02
N ALA A 154 16.18 -19.89 -11.99
CA ALA A 154 17.53 -19.70 -12.52
C ALA A 154 17.71 -18.31 -13.17
N TRP A 155 16.68 -17.82 -13.86
CA TRP A 155 16.69 -16.49 -14.44
C TRP A 155 16.72 -15.41 -13.34
N ARG A 156 15.90 -15.52 -12.31
CA ARG A 156 15.92 -14.61 -11.14
C ARG A 156 17.28 -14.59 -10.46
N GLU A 157 17.87 -15.76 -10.18
CA GLU A 157 19.19 -15.87 -9.58
C GLU A 157 20.28 -15.18 -10.42
N SER A 158 20.17 -15.23 -11.75
CA SER A 158 21.11 -14.55 -12.65
C SER A 158 21.00 -13.02 -12.63
N HIS A 159 19.95 -12.48 -12.01
CA HIS A 159 19.68 -11.04 -11.84
C HIS A 159 19.89 -10.56 -10.40
N ALA A 160 20.52 -11.39 -9.56
CA ALA A 160 20.91 -10.97 -8.20
C ALA A 160 21.93 -9.82 -8.28
N VAL A 161 21.65 -8.74 -7.56
CA VAL A 161 22.56 -7.60 -7.45
C VAL A 161 23.65 -7.93 -6.42
N PRO A 162 24.93 -7.80 -6.78
CA PRO A 162 26.00 -7.93 -5.80
C PRO A 162 25.85 -6.91 -4.67
N VAL A 163 25.96 -7.36 -3.42
CA VAL A 163 25.70 -6.52 -2.23
C VAL A 163 26.60 -5.28 -2.19
N ASP A 164 27.85 -5.41 -2.64
CA ASP A 164 28.82 -4.31 -2.75
C ASP A 164 28.44 -3.24 -3.79
N ARG A 165 27.49 -3.52 -4.69
CA ARG A 165 26.99 -2.59 -5.72
C ARG A 165 25.56 -2.11 -5.43
N LEU A 166 24.89 -2.73 -4.48
CA LEU A 166 23.47 -2.49 -4.23
C LEU A 166 23.21 -1.03 -3.78
N GLY A 167 24.02 -0.50 -2.87
CA GLY A 167 23.89 0.89 -2.43
C GLY A 167 24.01 1.88 -3.59
N ALA A 168 25.05 1.72 -4.42
CA ALA A 168 25.24 2.60 -5.58
C ALA A 168 24.11 2.49 -6.62
N ALA A 169 23.51 1.30 -6.77
CA ALA A 169 22.35 1.11 -7.65
C ALA A 169 21.09 1.79 -7.09
N ILE A 170 20.85 1.69 -5.79
CA ILE A 170 19.75 2.37 -5.11
C ILE A 170 19.92 3.90 -5.26
N ASP A 171 21.10 4.43 -4.93
CA ASP A 171 21.36 5.88 -5.00
C ASP A 171 21.13 6.43 -6.41
N SER A 172 21.64 5.72 -7.43
CA SER A 172 21.48 6.13 -8.84
C SER A 172 20.03 6.16 -9.29
N LEU A 173 19.24 5.15 -8.89
CA LEU A 173 17.81 5.08 -9.20
C LEU A 173 17.01 6.11 -8.40
N ALA A 174 17.29 6.26 -7.11
CA ALA A 174 16.59 7.19 -6.23
C ALA A 174 16.78 8.64 -6.66
N GLU A 175 17.99 9.03 -7.10
CA GLU A 175 18.26 10.38 -7.60
C GLU A 175 17.42 10.70 -8.84
N ASP A 176 17.39 9.83 -9.86
CA ASP A 176 16.58 10.03 -11.07
C ASP A 176 15.07 10.05 -10.75
N LEU A 177 14.61 9.10 -9.92
CA LEU A 177 13.21 9.05 -9.50
C LEU A 177 12.81 10.32 -8.74
N ARG A 178 13.66 10.80 -7.83
CA ARG A 178 13.46 12.04 -7.09
C ARG A 178 13.33 13.25 -8.03
N GLU A 179 14.24 13.40 -8.97
CA GLU A 179 14.23 14.52 -9.93
C GLU A 179 13.00 14.45 -10.86
N ARG A 180 12.55 13.26 -11.27
CA ARG A 180 11.31 13.09 -12.05
C ARG A 180 10.08 13.45 -11.24
N THR A 181 9.99 12.94 -10.00
CA THR A 181 8.91 13.24 -9.07
C THR A 181 8.82 14.73 -8.77
N LYS A 182 9.96 15.37 -8.51
CA LYS A 182 10.05 16.81 -8.27
C LYS A 182 9.55 17.64 -9.46
N ARG A 183 9.87 17.23 -10.69
CA ARG A 183 9.40 17.93 -11.91
C ARG A 183 7.90 17.80 -12.12
N LEU A 184 7.32 16.62 -11.83
CA LEU A 184 5.90 16.35 -12.08
C LEU A 184 5.00 16.90 -10.97
N PHE A 185 5.41 16.73 -9.73
CA PHE A 185 4.54 16.95 -8.57
C PHE A 185 5.08 17.98 -7.58
N GLY A 186 6.36 18.36 -7.70
CA GLY A 186 7.06 19.11 -6.67
C GLY A 186 7.30 18.26 -5.41
N LEU A 187 8.38 18.58 -4.71
CA LEU A 187 8.69 17.98 -3.41
C LEU A 187 8.81 19.09 -2.37
N PRO A 188 8.37 18.84 -1.12
CA PRO A 188 8.55 19.80 -0.04
C PRO A 188 10.04 20.13 0.19
N GLU A 189 10.34 21.35 0.52
CA GLU A 189 11.72 21.75 0.87
C GLU A 189 12.16 21.05 2.14
N GLY A 190 13.36 20.48 2.11
CA GLY A 190 13.96 19.78 3.24
C GLY A 190 13.53 18.31 3.37
N GLU A 191 12.72 17.78 2.43
CA GLU A 191 12.43 16.34 2.43
C GLU A 191 13.71 15.51 2.17
N HIS A 192 13.80 14.36 2.82
CA HIS A 192 14.97 13.50 2.70
C HIS A 192 14.64 12.03 2.95
N VAL A 193 15.27 11.16 2.17
CA VAL A 193 15.23 9.70 2.35
C VAL A 193 16.64 9.19 2.60
N GLU A 194 16.81 8.45 3.69
CA GLU A 194 18.02 7.67 3.98
C GLU A 194 17.75 6.20 3.64
N PHE A 195 18.61 5.58 2.83
CA PHE A 195 18.55 4.15 2.53
C PHE A 195 19.54 3.38 3.39
N GLU A 196 19.09 2.28 3.99
CA GLU A 196 19.93 1.37 4.75
C GLU A 196 19.75 -0.09 4.29
N LEU A 197 20.83 -0.86 4.32
CA LEU A 197 20.79 -2.30 4.07
C LEU A 197 20.69 -3.01 5.42
N VAL A 198 19.70 -3.88 5.56
CA VAL A 198 19.41 -4.60 6.81
C VAL A 198 19.30 -6.11 6.56
N THR A 199 19.28 -6.88 7.65
CA THR A 199 19.04 -8.33 7.67
C THR A 199 18.05 -8.66 8.79
N GLY A 200 17.54 -9.90 8.81
CA GLY A 200 16.66 -10.40 9.87
C GLY A 200 15.24 -9.83 9.81
N GLN A 201 14.76 -9.44 8.63
CA GLN A 201 13.44 -8.84 8.47
C GLN A 201 12.49 -9.75 7.67
N PRO A 202 11.18 -9.73 7.97
CA PRO A 202 10.20 -10.54 7.23
C PRO A 202 9.80 -9.95 5.86
N TRP A 203 10.15 -8.71 5.56
CA TRP A 203 9.84 -7.96 4.34
C TRP A 203 11.09 -7.72 3.47
N SER A 204 10.90 -7.29 2.22
CA SER A 204 12.00 -6.99 1.27
C SER A 204 12.47 -5.54 1.34
N GLY A 205 11.56 -4.60 1.55
CA GLY A 205 11.79 -3.18 1.78
C GLY A 205 10.75 -2.65 2.72
N PHE A 206 11.04 -1.53 3.40
CA PHE A 206 10.12 -0.88 4.30
C PHE A 206 10.48 0.60 4.47
N ASN A 207 9.48 1.47 4.38
CA ASN A 207 9.64 2.90 4.64
C ASN A 207 9.23 3.23 6.08
N TYR A 208 10.17 3.63 6.89
CA TYR A 208 9.90 4.24 8.19
C TYR A 208 9.74 5.74 8.01
N TYR A 209 8.51 6.22 7.96
CA TYR A 209 8.26 7.66 7.96
C TYR A 209 8.37 8.23 9.37
N LEU A 210 9.34 9.14 9.58
CA LEU A 210 9.73 9.64 10.89
C LEU A 210 9.03 10.96 11.26
N GLY A 211 8.25 11.52 10.35
CA GLY A 211 7.78 12.90 10.44
C GLY A 211 8.87 13.90 10.03
N ASP A 212 8.55 15.17 10.08
CA ASP A 212 9.45 16.23 9.67
C ASP A 212 10.07 16.07 8.27
N LEU A 213 9.28 15.46 7.36
CA LEU A 213 9.63 15.20 5.96
C LEU A 213 10.80 14.23 5.79
N GLN A 214 11.05 13.36 6.76
CA GLN A 214 12.16 12.42 6.76
C GLN A 214 11.65 10.97 6.68
N SER A 215 12.28 10.18 5.83
CA SER A 215 12.09 8.72 5.79
C SER A 215 13.41 8.00 5.91
N ARG A 216 13.36 6.82 6.54
CA ARG A 216 14.40 5.81 6.49
C ARG A 216 13.84 4.61 5.75
N VAL A 217 14.43 4.29 4.60
CA VAL A 217 14.05 3.14 3.78
C VAL A 217 15.04 2.02 4.03
N ALA A 218 14.56 0.94 4.64
CA ALA A 218 15.36 -0.25 4.90
C ALA A 218 15.15 -1.29 3.79
N VAL A 219 16.24 -1.79 3.22
CA VAL A 219 16.25 -2.83 2.19
C VAL A 219 16.83 -4.10 2.78
N ASN A 220 16.02 -5.16 2.85
CA ASN A 220 16.43 -6.44 3.42
C ASN A 220 17.29 -7.25 2.44
N THR A 221 18.45 -7.69 2.91
CA THR A 221 19.44 -8.44 2.12
C THR A 221 19.57 -9.91 2.53
N ASP A 222 18.65 -10.44 3.35
CA ASP A 222 18.63 -11.88 3.70
C ASP A 222 18.47 -12.78 2.46
N LEU A 223 17.71 -12.29 1.48
CA LEU A 223 17.63 -12.87 0.15
C LEU A 223 18.28 -11.92 -0.86
N PRO A 224 18.83 -12.43 -1.96
CA PRO A 224 19.39 -11.59 -3.01
C PRO A 224 18.35 -10.59 -3.52
N VAL A 225 18.69 -9.31 -3.49
CA VAL A 225 17.89 -8.26 -4.15
C VAL A 225 18.09 -8.39 -5.65
N LEU A 226 16.99 -8.44 -6.40
CA LEU A 226 17.03 -8.64 -7.84
C LEU A 226 17.04 -7.30 -8.57
N SER A 227 17.89 -7.15 -9.56
CA SER A 227 17.93 -5.95 -10.40
C SER A 227 16.59 -5.68 -11.08
N THR A 228 15.82 -6.73 -11.34
CA THR A 228 14.51 -6.68 -12.04
C THR A 228 13.41 -6.00 -11.24
N GLY A 229 13.50 -6.02 -9.89
CA GLY A 229 12.53 -5.38 -8.99
C GLY A 229 13.09 -4.13 -8.30
N LEU A 230 14.39 -3.82 -8.45
CA LEU A 230 15.04 -2.79 -7.66
C LEU A 230 14.45 -1.38 -7.90
N ALA A 231 14.22 -1.02 -9.16
CA ALA A 231 13.63 0.28 -9.50
C ALA A 231 12.20 0.42 -8.96
N HIS A 232 11.42 -0.66 -9.02
CA HIS A 232 10.07 -0.69 -8.44
C HIS A 232 10.13 -0.52 -6.92
N LEU A 233 11.01 -1.25 -6.23
CA LEU A 233 11.18 -1.13 -4.77
C LEU A 233 11.57 0.30 -4.37
N VAL A 234 12.56 0.90 -5.04
CA VAL A 234 12.97 2.28 -4.75
C VAL A 234 11.85 3.27 -5.02
N ALA A 235 11.09 3.11 -6.11
CA ALA A 235 9.94 3.96 -6.42
C ALA A 235 8.82 3.81 -5.38
N HIS A 236 8.50 2.59 -4.99
CA HIS A 236 7.46 2.25 -4.03
C HIS A 236 7.74 2.87 -2.66
N GLU A 237 8.95 2.65 -2.14
CA GLU A 237 9.31 3.12 -0.79
C GLU A 237 9.61 4.62 -0.75
N SER A 238 10.03 5.23 -1.90
CA SER A 238 10.48 6.62 -1.87
C SER A 238 9.77 7.52 -2.88
N TYR A 239 10.22 7.58 -4.13
CA TYR A 239 9.81 8.56 -5.14
C TYR A 239 9.22 7.91 -6.39
N PRO A 240 7.90 8.07 -6.66
CA PRO A 240 6.90 8.93 -6.02
C PRO A 240 6.00 8.19 -5.00
N GLY A 241 6.42 7.07 -4.42
CA GLY A 241 5.64 6.22 -3.52
C GLY A 241 5.47 6.81 -2.10
N HIS A 242 5.60 5.94 -1.08
CA HIS A 242 5.28 6.22 0.32
C HIS A 242 5.91 7.51 0.88
N HIS A 243 7.23 7.72 0.68
CA HIS A 243 7.87 8.95 1.16
C HIS A 243 7.22 10.21 0.57
N THR A 244 6.96 10.19 -0.74
CA THR A 244 6.36 11.34 -1.42
C THR A 244 4.94 11.61 -0.93
N GLU A 245 4.13 10.56 -0.77
CA GLU A 245 2.78 10.68 -0.20
C GLU A 245 2.81 11.28 1.20
N HIS A 246 3.59 10.68 2.10
CA HIS A 246 3.69 11.15 3.49
C HIS A 246 4.13 12.60 3.58
N THR A 247 5.19 12.99 2.89
CA THR A 247 5.71 14.37 2.94
C THR A 247 4.72 15.39 2.38
N ARG A 248 4.03 15.06 1.29
CA ARG A 248 3.02 15.96 0.71
C ARG A 248 1.79 16.09 1.59
N LYS A 249 1.29 15.00 2.16
CA LYS A 249 0.18 15.00 3.12
C LYS A 249 0.57 15.70 4.42
N GLU A 250 1.77 15.47 4.94
CA GLU A 250 2.24 16.21 6.13
C GLU A 250 2.20 17.71 5.90
N VAL A 251 2.79 18.21 4.81
CA VAL A 251 2.78 19.66 4.51
C VAL A 251 1.38 20.16 4.20
N GLY A 252 0.65 19.46 3.32
CA GLY A 252 -0.63 19.92 2.78
C GLY A 252 -1.79 19.80 3.76
N LEU A 253 -1.85 18.73 4.52
CA LEU A 253 -2.97 18.41 5.40
C LEU A 253 -2.65 18.65 6.86
N VAL A 254 -1.54 18.10 7.38
CA VAL A 254 -1.22 18.25 8.81
C VAL A 254 -0.74 19.65 9.13
N ARG A 255 0.35 20.13 8.49
CA ARG A 255 0.96 21.42 8.86
C ARG A 255 0.11 22.62 8.44
N ARG A 256 -0.49 22.59 7.23
CA ARG A 256 -1.26 23.76 6.73
C ARG A 256 -2.70 23.78 7.19
N ARG A 257 -3.35 22.61 7.37
CA ARG A 257 -4.79 22.50 7.67
C ARG A 257 -5.08 21.97 9.07
N SER A 258 -4.05 21.53 9.81
CA SER A 258 -4.19 20.89 11.12
C SER A 258 -5.07 19.63 11.09
N TRP A 259 -5.04 18.89 9.99
CA TRP A 259 -5.76 17.62 9.84
C TRP A 259 -4.90 16.49 10.42
N TRP A 260 -4.91 16.40 11.75
CA TRP A 260 -4.04 15.51 12.50
C TRP A 260 -4.34 14.03 12.29
N GLU A 261 -5.50 13.67 11.75
CA GLU A 261 -5.82 12.28 11.38
C GLU A 261 -4.83 11.68 10.35
N GLU A 262 -4.17 12.51 9.55
CA GLU A 262 -3.11 12.06 8.62
C GLU A 262 -1.76 11.81 9.30
N SER A 263 -1.62 12.15 10.59
CA SER A 263 -0.38 11.90 11.32
C SER A 263 -0.26 10.47 11.87
N ILE A 264 -1.22 9.60 11.59
CA ILE A 264 -1.18 8.17 11.87
C ILE A 264 -1.50 7.40 10.60
N PHE A 265 -0.66 6.43 10.28
CA PHE A 265 -0.93 5.49 9.19
C PHE A 265 -1.30 4.13 9.79
N LEU A 266 -2.45 3.59 9.39
CA LEU A 266 -3.04 2.40 10.00
C LEU A 266 -3.30 1.32 8.96
N VAL A 267 -2.67 0.17 9.17
CA VAL A 267 -3.00 -1.05 8.42
C VAL A 267 -4.44 -1.47 8.72
N GLY A 268 -5.14 -2.01 7.72
CA GLY A 268 -6.56 -2.40 7.86
C GLY A 268 -7.52 -1.22 7.67
N THR A 269 -7.13 -0.22 6.89
CA THR A 269 -7.96 0.93 6.55
C THR A 269 -7.91 1.23 5.04
N PRO A 270 -8.92 1.93 4.48
CA PRO A 270 -8.93 2.31 3.07
C PRO A 270 -7.73 3.16 2.64
N GLN A 271 -7.16 3.96 3.55
CA GLN A 271 -5.93 4.72 3.29
C GLN A 271 -4.78 3.79 2.90
N CYS A 272 -4.62 2.68 3.62
CA CYS A 272 -3.57 1.69 3.36
C CYS A 272 -3.68 1.09 1.96
N LEU A 273 -4.90 0.71 1.51
CA LEU A 273 -5.10 0.19 0.16
C LEU A 273 -4.67 1.18 -0.92
N LEU A 274 -5.04 2.46 -0.77
CA LEU A 274 -4.70 3.48 -1.75
C LEU A 274 -3.22 3.84 -1.72
N ALA A 275 -2.58 3.84 -0.56
CA ALA A 275 -1.15 4.07 -0.41
C ALA A 275 -0.32 2.97 -1.10
N GLU A 276 -0.68 1.69 -0.90
CA GLU A 276 -0.04 0.58 -1.61
C GLU A 276 -0.26 0.68 -3.13
N GLY A 277 -1.50 0.96 -3.54
CA GLY A 277 -1.82 1.06 -4.96
C GLY A 277 -1.13 2.22 -5.67
N LEU A 278 -0.97 3.38 -5.02
CA LEU A 278 -0.24 4.51 -5.58
C LEU A 278 1.27 4.25 -5.62
N ALA A 279 1.82 3.61 -4.58
CA ALA A 279 3.24 3.29 -4.51
C ALA A 279 3.64 2.28 -5.59
N ASP A 280 2.83 1.24 -5.79
CA ASP A 280 3.01 0.27 -6.89
C ASP A 280 2.90 0.90 -8.28
N LEU A 281 2.02 1.90 -8.44
CA LEU A 281 1.85 2.62 -9.70
C LEU A 281 2.97 3.64 -9.97
N GLY A 282 3.68 4.07 -8.93
CA GLY A 282 4.60 5.19 -8.97
C GLY A 282 5.65 5.13 -10.07
N LEU A 283 6.31 3.99 -10.25
CA LEU A 283 7.33 3.82 -11.29
C LEU A 283 6.76 4.05 -12.69
N GLU A 284 5.56 3.52 -12.98
CA GLU A 284 4.88 3.71 -14.26
C GLU A 284 4.57 5.19 -14.52
N VAL A 285 4.17 5.92 -13.49
CA VAL A 285 3.79 7.34 -13.61
C VAL A 285 5.00 8.22 -13.93
N VAL A 286 6.16 7.98 -13.32
CA VAL A 286 7.33 8.86 -13.50
C VAL A 286 8.27 8.42 -14.62
N MET A 287 8.28 7.14 -14.98
CA MET A 287 9.14 6.60 -16.06
C MET A 287 8.35 6.10 -17.27
N GLY A 288 7.01 6.04 -17.19
CA GLY A 288 6.17 5.47 -18.22
C GLY A 288 6.03 3.95 -18.09
N ARG A 289 5.16 3.37 -18.94
CA ARG A 289 4.81 1.93 -18.91
C ARG A 289 5.96 1.00 -19.34
N ARG A 290 7.05 1.52 -19.80
CA ARG A 290 8.23 0.78 -20.29
C ARG A 290 9.50 1.39 -19.71
N PRO A 291 9.73 1.28 -18.38
CA PRO A 291 10.85 1.88 -17.69
C PRO A 291 12.18 1.15 -17.95
N GLU A 292 12.15 -0.05 -18.53
CA GLU A 292 13.26 -0.99 -18.55
C GLU A 292 14.54 -0.43 -19.17
N ALA A 293 14.43 0.34 -20.25
CA ALA A 293 15.60 0.95 -20.90
C ALA A 293 16.25 2.02 -20.03
N VAL A 294 15.45 2.79 -19.28
CA VAL A 294 15.94 3.78 -18.35
C VAL A 294 16.62 3.08 -17.17
N VAL A 295 15.97 2.09 -16.57
CA VAL A 295 16.53 1.29 -15.46
C VAL A 295 17.86 0.64 -15.88
N ALA A 296 17.91 0.03 -17.06
CA ALA A 296 19.14 -0.56 -17.60
C ALA A 296 20.28 0.45 -17.70
N SER A 297 20.00 1.71 -18.05
CA SER A 297 21.03 2.77 -18.16
C SER A 297 21.66 3.14 -16.81
N HIS A 298 20.94 2.98 -15.70
CA HIS A 298 21.46 3.17 -14.34
C HIS A 298 22.28 1.96 -13.85
N LEU A 299 21.90 0.74 -14.25
CA LEU A 299 22.51 -0.50 -13.77
C LEU A 299 23.74 -0.92 -14.58
N ALA A 300 23.77 -0.61 -15.88
CA ALA A 300 24.86 -1.01 -16.78
C ALA A 300 26.24 -0.46 -16.36
N PRO A 301 26.41 0.82 -15.93
CA PRO A 301 27.69 1.34 -15.47
C PRO A 301 28.24 0.61 -14.25
N LEU A 302 27.36 0.00 -13.45
CA LEU A 302 27.69 -0.79 -12.26
C LEU A 302 27.96 -2.27 -12.59
N GLY A 303 27.86 -2.65 -13.87
CA GLY A 303 28.03 -4.04 -14.30
C GLY A 303 26.94 -4.96 -13.78
N ILE A 304 25.74 -4.43 -13.48
CA ILE A 304 24.58 -5.19 -13.03
C ILE A 304 23.78 -5.65 -14.25
N ARG A 305 23.47 -6.94 -14.28
CA ARG A 305 22.70 -7.54 -15.39
C ARG A 305 21.25 -7.06 -15.36
N TYR A 306 20.76 -6.66 -16.54
CA TYR A 306 19.36 -6.30 -16.73
C TYR A 306 18.95 -6.53 -18.19
N ASP A 307 18.09 -7.53 -18.40
CA ASP A 307 17.61 -7.91 -19.75
C ASP A 307 16.24 -7.28 -19.96
N THR A 308 16.21 -6.14 -20.65
CA THR A 308 15.04 -5.27 -20.76
C THR A 308 13.78 -5.96 -21.30
N GLU A 309 13.92 -6.82 -22.32
CA GLU A 309 12.77 -7.49 -22.93
C GLU A 309 12.20 -8.59 -22.04
N VAL A 310 13.09 -9.42 -21.48
CA VAL A 310 12.66 -10.49 -20.58
C VAL A 310 12.12 -9.93 -19.28
N VAL A 311 12.75 -8.87 -18.73
CA VAL A 311 12.25 -8.18 -17.52
C VAL A 311 10.84 -7.65 -17.72
N ALA A 312 10.57 -6.97 -18.85
CA ALA A 312 9.24 -6.44 -19.15
C ALA A 312 8.17 -7.54 -19.16
N ALA A 313 8.45 -8.65 -19.85
CA ALA A 313 7.52 -9.77 -19.94
C ALA A 313 7.33 -10.49 -18.58
N VAL A 314 8.40 -10.65 -17.80
CA VAL A 314 8.34 -11.25 -16.45
C VAL A 314 7.57 -10.34 -15.49
N SER A 315 7.74 -9.02 -15.57
CA SER A 315 7.00 -8.06 -14.74
C SER A 315 5.50 -8.08 -15.04
N GLU A 316 5.12 -8.09 -16.33
CA GLU A 316 3.70 -8.19 -16.74
C GLU A 316 3.06 -9.50 -16.28
N ALA A 317 3.76 -10.63 -16.44
CA ALA A 317 3.28 -11.91 -15.95
C ALA A 317 3.22 -11.96 -14.42
N GLY A 318 4.19 -11.35 -13.73
CA GLY A 318 4.26 -11.25 -12.28
C GLY A 318 3.07 -10.52 -11.69
N GLU A 319 2.58 -9.45 -12.34
CA GLU A 319 1.36 -8.74 -11.93
C GLU A 319 0.14 -9.66 -11.96
N ALA A 320 -0.04 -10.44 -13.03
CA ALA A 320 -1.13 -11.41 -13.12
C ALA A 320 -1.01 -12.52 -12.05
N LEU A 321 0.20 -13.04 -11.83
CA LEU A 321 0.46 -14.08 -10.84
C LEU A 321 0.36 -13.59 -9.37
N GLY A 322 0.38 -12.29 -9.13
CA GLY A 322 0.13 -11.70 -7.81
C GLY A 322 -1.23 -12.13 -7.23
N ALA A 323 -2.25 -12.27 -8.09
CA ALA A 323 -3.59 -12.68 -7.70
C ALA A 323 -3.70 -14.14 -7.23
N VAL A 324 -2.69 -14.98 -7.46
CA VAL A 324 -2.63 -16.35 -6.93
C VAL A 324 -2.80 -16.37 -5.41
N ARG A 325 -2.19 -15.41 -4.72
CA ARG A 325 -2.27 -15.28 -3.27
C ARG A 325 -3.69 -14.88 -2.82
N GLN A 326 -4.40 -14.05 -3.58
CA GLN A 326 -5.80 -13.71 -3.29
C GLN A 326 -6.69 -14.93 -3.43
N ASN A 327 -6.54 -15.73 -4.49
CA ASN A 327 -7.26 -17.01 -4.62
C ASN A 327 -6.94 -17.96 -3.47
N ALA A 328 -5.67 -18.03 -3.05
CA ALA A 328 -5.25 -18.83 -1.91
C ALA A 328 -5.91 -18.38 -0.60
N ALA A 329 -6.07 -17.07 -0.37
CA ALA A 329 -6.78 -16.55 0.79
C ALA A 329 -8.26 -16.97 0.79
N PHE A 330 -8.94 -16.94 -0.35
CA PHE A 330 -10.30 -17.48 -0.49
C PHE A 330 -10.36 -18.97 -0.19
N ARG A 331 -9.40 -19.76 -0.71
CA ARG A 331 -9.31 -21.20 -0.45
C ARG A 331 -9.19 -21.51 1.03
N LEU A 332 -8.32 -20.79 1.74
CA LEU A 332 -8.10 -20.95 3.17
C LEU A 332 -9.30 -20.53 4.02
N HIS A 333 -9.84 -19.35 3.75
CA HIS A 333 -10.71 -18.65 4.70
C HIS A 333 -12.21 -18.81 4.37
N GLU A 334 -12.58 -19.14 3.15
CA GLU A 334 -13.98 -19.32 2.76
C GLU A 334 -14.28 -20.76 2.36
N ASP A 335 -13.37 -21.43 1.62
CA ASP A 335 -13.59 -22.82 1.21
C ASP A 335 -13.18 -23.83 2.29
N GLY A 336 -12.39 -23.40 3.30
CA GLY A 336 -11.92 -24.29 4.36
C GLY A 336 -10.89 -25.32 3.89
N ALA A 337 -10.15 -25.02 2.80
CA ALA A 337 -9.08 -25.89 2.33
C ALA A 337 -7.93 -25.93 3.34
N ASP A 338 -7.27 -27.07 3.46
CA ASP A 338 -6.10 -27.21 4.32
C ASP A 338 -4.88 -26.48 3.73
N SER A 339 -3.97 -26.05 4.62
CA SER A 339 -2.79 -25.27 4.26
C SER A 339 -1.84 -26.00 3.31
N ASP A 340 -1.74 -27.32 3.39
CA ASP A 340 -0.84 -28.10 2.52
C ASP A 340 -1.35 -28.12 1.09
N THR A 341 -2.65 -28.32 0.91
CA THR A 341 -3.32 -28.22 -0.39
C THR A 341 -3.12 -26.84 -1.01
N VAL A 342 -3.37 -25.78 -0.23
CA VAL A 342 -3.22 -24.39 -0.71
C VAL A 342 -1.76 -24.07 -1.02
N THR A 343 -0.80 -24.57 -0.23
CA THR A 343 0.63 -24.42 -0.50
C THR A 343 1.01 -25.03 -1.85
N GLY A 344 0.47 -26.20 -2.17
CA GLY A 344 0.66 -26.83 -3.48
C GLY A 344 0.09 -25.99 -4.64
N GLU A 345 -1.09 -25.41 -4.47
CA GLU A 345 -1.71 -24.50 -5.46
C GLU A 345 -0.88 -23.23 -5.64
N VAL A 346 -0.42 -22.62 -4.56
CA VAL A 346 0.44 -21.42 -4.59
C VAL A 346 1.80 -21.71 -5.25
N ALA A 347 2.40 -22.86 -4.95
CA ALA A 347 3.66 -23.27 -5.59
C ALA A 347 3.48 -23.44 -7.11
N ARG A 348 2.40 -24.13 -7.51
CA ARG A 348 2.09 -24.39 -8.92
C ARG A 348 1.81 -23.11 -9.69
N TRP A 349 0.82 -22.35 -9.25
CA TRP A 349 0.35 -21.16 -9.98
C TRP A 349 1.27 -19.95 -9.84
N GLY A 350 1.90 -19.77 -8.67
CA GLY A 350 2.85 -18.68 -8.42
C GLY A 350 4.26 -18.96 -8.94
N LEU A 351 4.52 -20.16 -9.48
CA LEU A 351 5.86 -20.60 -9.90
C LEU A 351 6.89 -20.39 -8.77
N LEU A 352 6.53 -20.79 -7.56
CA LEU A 352 7.33 -20.65 -6.36
C LEU A 352 7.95 -21.99 -5.93
N SER A 353 9.12 -21.93 -5.28
CA SER A 353 9.63 -23.08 -4.56
C SER A 353 8.68 -23.46 -3.41
N PRO A 354 8.68 -24.74 -2.97
CA PRO A 354 7.85 -25.17 -1.84
C PRO A 354 8.00 -24.30 -0.59
N ASP A 355 9.23 -23.93 -0.24
CA ASP A 355 9.53 -23.09 0.94
C ASP A 355 8.93 -21.68 0.80
N ARG A 356 9.01 -21.07 -0.39
CA ARG A 356 8.42 -19.76 -0.65
C ARG A 356 6.88 -19.81 -0.67
N ALA A 357 6.31 -20.87 -1.19
CA ALA A 357 4.86 -21.08 -1.16
C ALA A 357 4.35 -21.28 0.26
N ALA A 358 5.06 -22.06 1.09
CA ALA A 358 4.73 -22.24 2.51
C ALA A 358 4.77 -20.90 3.27
N LYS A 359 5.81 -20.07 3.07
CA LYS A 359 5.88 -18.71 3.66
C LYS A 359 4.74 -17.81 3.19
N ALA A 360 4.35 -17.87 1.91
CA ALA A 360 3.23 -17.11 1.42
C ALA A 360 1.91 -17.53 2.10
N VAL A 361 1.69 -18.83 2.31
CA VAL A 361 0.51 -19.33 3.02
C VAL A 361 0.54 -18.98 4.51
N GLU A 362 1.70 -19.05 5.16
CA GLU A 362 1.88 -18.57 6.54
C GLU A 362 1.45 -17.12 6.69
N PHE A 363 1.87 -16.24 5.78
CA PHE A 363 1.44 -14.84 5.75
C PHE A 363 -0.09 -14.70 5.65
N LEU A 364 -0.74 -15.52 4.80
CA LEU A 364 -2.19 -15.52 4.64
C LEU A 364 -2.95 -16.04 5.87
N THR A 365 -2.32 -16.85 6.71
CA THR A 365 -2.93 -17.36 7.95
C THR A 365 -2.71 -16.43 9.13
N HIS A 366 -1.83 -15.45 9.00
CA HIS A 366 -1.54 -14.50 10.08
C HIS A 366 -2.73 -13.57 10.34
N PRO A 367 -3.19 -13.40 11.58
CA PRO A 367 -4.39 -12.62 11.91
C PRO A 367 -4.37 -11.18 11.40
N THR A 368 -3.21 -10.54 11.36
CA THR A 368 -3.03 -9.14 10.94
C THR A 368 -2.97 -9.01 9.42
N TRP A 369 -2.28 -9.95 8.75
CA TRP A 369 -1.87 -9.78 7.37
C TRP A 369 -2.78 -10.47 6.34
N ARG A 370 -3.70 -11.34 6.79
CA ARG A 370 -4.53 -12.12 5.86
C ARG A 370 -5.33 -11.26 4.88
N ALA A 371 -5.90 -10.14 5.34
CA ALA A 371 -6.65 -9.22 4.51
C ALA A 371 -5.76 -8.16 3.83
N TYR A 372 -4.60 -7.85 4.40
CA TYR A 372 -3.66 -6.84 3.89
C TYR A 372 -3.14 -7.14 2.48
N LEU A 373 -2.97 -8.42 2.16
CA LEU A 373 -2.55 -8.85 0.83
C LEU A 373 -3.40 -8.25 -0.31
N THR A 374 -4.68 -7.99 -0.05
CA THR A 374 -5.59 -7.40 -1.04
C THR A 374 -5.11 -6.01 -1.48
N CYS A 375 -4.38 -5.29 -0.64
CA CYS A 375 -3.83 -3.97 -1.00
C CYS A 375 -2.94 -4.06 -2.24
N TYR A 376 -2.14 -5.11 -2.38
CA TYR A 376 -1.28 -5.34 -3.56
C TYR A 376 -2.03 -5.86 -4.78
N VAL A 377 -3.17 -6.53 -4.60
CA VAL A 377 -3.92 -7.13 -5.71
C VAL A 377 -4.97 -6.17 -6.26
N GLU A 378 -5.68 -5.46 -5.39
CA GLU A 378 -6.78 -4.57 -5.76
C GLU A 378 -6.35 -3.08 -5.83
N GLY A 379 -5.33 -2.68 -5.06
CA GLY A 379 -4.89 -1.29 -4.98
C GLY A 379 -4.32 -0.77 -6.29
N LEU A 380 -3.35 -1.47 -6.87
CA LEU A 380 -2.74 -1.07 -8.14
C LEU A 380 -3.74 -0.95 -9.30
N PRO A 381 -4.64 -1.93 -9.57
CA PRO A 381 -5.63 -1.80 -10.64
C PRO A 381 -6.62 -0.65 -10.40
N LEU A 382 -7.02 -0.41 -9.15
CA LEU A 382 -7.90 0.70 -8.79
C LEU A 382 -7.22 2.05 -9.04
N CYS A 383 -6.01 2.24 -8.51
CA CYS A 383 -5.25 3.47 -8.70
C CYS A 383 -4.90 3.72 -10.17
N ARG A 384 -4.47 2.68 -10.90
CA ARG A 384 -4.19 2.78 -12.35
C ARG A 384 -5.43 3.18 -13.16
N SER A 385 -6.59 2.58 -12.84
CA SER A 385 -7.86 2.92 -13.50
C SER A 385 -8.30 4.36 -13.20
N PHE A 386 -8.10 4.83 -11.97
CA PHE A 386 -8.40 6.20 -11.57
C PHE A 386 -7.45 7.21 -12.23
N VAL A 387 -6.15 6.95 -12.18
CA VAL A 387 -5.13 7.84 -12.76
C VAL A 387 -5.25 7.89 -14.29
N HIS A 388 -5.46 6.77 -14.93
CA HIS A 388 -5.68 6.65 -16.38
C HIS A 388 -4.72 7.48 -17.24
N GLY A 389 -3.43 7.53 -16.82
CA GLY A 389 -2.37 8.28 -17.50
C GLY A 389 -2.39 9.80 -17.24
N ASP A 390 -3.24 10.31 -16.38
CA ASP A 390 -3.30 11.72 -16.00
C ASP A 390 -2.48 11.99 -14.71
N PRO A 391 -1.31 12.68 -14.81
CA PRO A 391 -0.51 12.99 -13.63
C PRO A 391 -1.25 13.81 -12.58
N ALA A 392 -2.22 14.65 -12.97
CA ALA A 392 -2.99 15.45 -12.01
C ALA A 392 -3.86 14.56 -11.10
N ARG A 393 -4.32 13.41 -11.58
CA ARG A 393 -5.04 12.44 -10.76
C ARG A 393 -4.10 11.69 -9.82
N PHE A 394 -2.89 11.37 -10.26
CA PHE A 394 -1.89 10.80 -9.36
C PHE A 394 -1.50 11.80 -8.25
N GLU A 395 -1.37 13.09 -8.59
CA GLU A 395 -1.13 14.14 -7.59
C GLU A 395 -2.23 14.19 -6.52
N ARG A 396 -3.49 13.92 -6.89
CA ARG A 396 -4.59 13.82 -5.92
C ARG A 396 -4.39 12.66 -4.95
N LEU A 397 -3.94 11.49 -5.40
CA LEU A 397 -3.60 10.38 -4.51
C LEU A 397 -2.50 10.77 -3.51
N LEU A 398 -1.50 11.53 -3.96
CA LEU A 398 -0.40 12.00 -3.13
C LEU A 398 -0.79 13.07 -2.10
N SER A 399 -1.90 13.78 -2.27
CA SER A 399 -2.15 15.03 -1.52
C SER A 399 -3.55 15.19 -0.94
N GLU A 400 -4.51 14.35 -1.32
CA GLU A 400 -5.89 14.43 -0.86
C GLU A 400 -6.28 13.25 0.03
N GLN A 401 -7.31 13.44 0.85
CA GLN A 401 -8.01 12.36 1.55
C GLN A 401 -9.02 11.71 0.60
N LEU A 402 -8.65 10.58 0.03
CA LEU A 402 -9.48 9.81 -0.90
C LEU A 402 -9.84 8.45 -0.30
N THR A 403 -10.93 7.88 -0.78
CA THR A 403 -11.40 6.54 -0.43
C THR A 403 -11.69 5.75 -1.71
N PRO A 404 -11.63 4.41 -1.69
CA PRO A 404 -11.85 3.59 -2.88
C PRO A 404 -13.18 3.84 -3.60
N ASP A 405 -14.26 4.08 -2.87
CA ASP A 405 -15.56 4.42 -3.45
C ASP A 405 -15.53 5.75 -4.24
N VAL A 406 -14.82 6.77 -3.75
CA VAL A 406 -14.61 8.03 -4.48
C VAL A 406 -13.87 7.79 -5.79
N LEU A 407 -12.85 6.91 -5.79
CA LEU A 407 -12.15 6.54 -7.02
C LEU A 407 -13.07 5.77 -7.98
N GLN A 408 -13.83 4.81 -7.46
CA GLN A 408 -14.77 4.00 -8.26
C GLN A 408 -15.86 4.86 -8.90
N ASP A 409 -16.43 5.81 -8.17
CA ASP A 409 -17.43 6.76 -8.68
C ASP A 409 -16.84 7.61 -9.82
N GLN A 410 -15.61 8.09 -9.66
CA GLN A 410 -14.94 8.88 -10.70
C GLN A 410 -14.66 8.03 -11.95
N ILE A 411 -14.20 6.79 -11.78
CA ILE A 411 -13.97 5.85 -12.89
C ILE A 411 -15.28 5.56 -13.62
N ALA A 412 -16.38 5.33 -12.89
CA ALA A 412 -17.69 5.10 -13.47
C ALA A 412 -18.20 6.30 -14.27
N ALA A 413 -18.02 7.51 -13.73
CA ALA A 413 -18.39 8.75 -14.41
C ALA A 413 -17.57 8.97 -15.70
N ASP A 414 -16.29 8.63 -15.71
CA ASP A 414 -15.43 8.71 -16.90
C ASP A 414 -15.87 7.73 -18.00
N ARG A 415 -16.16 6.50 -17.62
CA ARG A 415 -16.69 5.47 -18.53
C ARG A 415 -18.01 5.91 -19.15
N ALA A 416 -18.92 6.49 -18.36
CA ALA A 416 -20.20 7.00 -18.83
C ALA A 416 -20.04 8.15 -19.84
N ARG A 417 -19.08 9.06 -19.59
CA ARG A 417 -18.76 10.17 -20.52
C ARG A 417 -18.19 9.67 -21.84
N SER A 418 -17.29 8.68 -21.78
CA SER A 418 -16.68 8.10 -22.98
C SER A 418 -17.66 7.27 -23.82
N ALA A 419 -18.70 6.72 -23.21
CA ALA A 419 -19.75 5.96 -23.90
C ALA A 419 -20.87 6.82 -24.50
N ALA A 420 -20.95 8.12 -24.12
CA ALA A 420 -21.97 9.03 -24.65
C ALA A 420 -21.69 9.33 -26.13
N PRO A 421 -22.68 9.21 -27.06
CA PRO A 421 -22.49 9.54 -28.46
C PRO A 421 -22.12 11.02 -28.61
N ALA A 422 -21.13 11.32 -29.47
CA ALA A 422 -20.79 12.69 -29.80
C ALA A 422 -22.03 13.44 -30.26
N GLN A 423 -22.39 14.52 -29.55
CA GLN A 423 -23.50 15.36 -30.01
C GLN A 423 -23.13 15.89 -31.42
N PRO A 424 -24.01 15.74 -32.42
CA PRO A 424 -23.74 16.33 -33.72
C PRO A 424 -23.68 17.86 -33.58
N VAL A 425 -22.59 18.43 -34.06
CA VAL A 425 -22.36 19.89 -34.13
C VAL A 425 -23.31 20.51 -35.16
#